data_dda6432bb1036248355a7580d08d32a6
#
_entry.id   dda6432bb1036248355a7580d08d32a6
#
_cell.length_a   1.000
_cell.length_b   1.000
_cell.length_c   1.000
_cell.angle_alpha   90.00
_cell.angle_beta   90.00
_cell.angle_gamma   90.00
#
_symmetry.space_group_name_H-M   'P 1'
#
loop_
_entity.id
_entity.type
_entity.pdbx_description
1 polymer ?
#
loop_
_entity_poly.entity_id
_entity_poly.type
_entity_poly.pdbx_seq_one_letter_code
_entity_poly.pdbx_strand_id
1 'polypeptide(L)'
;MKIVLMQPRGPLYKNKTGSFKKSLMYAPLTLTTLAALVPPELNAEIEIIDEGVEDIDPNLKTDLVAITAITGTSRRAYKFAEKFRARGIPVVMGGVHATLVPNEVAEHADAVVVGYAEENWPQLLRDFKAGTMKKFYYQSPNHSLANMPFARRDMLKRNGYTTIWSIEAARGCLNNCDFCVVPAAWGRKLYQKPVEEVVAEIKHM
;
A
#
# COMPACT_ATOMS: atom_id res chain seq x y z
N MET A 1 11.60 -15.68 3.11
CA MET A 1 10.20 -15.35 2.74
C MET A 1 10.26 -14.18 1.76
N LYS A 2 9.60 -14.32 0.61
CA LYS A 2 9.51 -13.24 -0.38
C LYS A 2 8.12 -12.59 -0.34
N ILE A 3 8.07 -11.26 -0.28
CA ILE A 3 6.84 -10.45 -0.22
C ILE A 3 6.82 -9.51 -1.41
N VAL A 4 5.74 -9.50 -2.16
CA VAL A 4 5.49 -8.54 -3.23
C VAL A 4 4.46 -7.51 -2.78
N LEU A 5 4.84 -6.24 -2.81
CA LEU A 5 3.98 -5.09 -2.57
C LEU A 5 3.56 -4.51 -3.92
N MET A 6 2.26 -4.49 -4.20
CA MET A 6 1.74 -4.21 -5.53
C MET A 6 0.71 -3.09 -5.54
N GLN A 7 0.80 -2.22 -6.55
CA GLN A 7 -0.22 -1.24 -6.87
C GLN A 7 -0.69 -1.41 -8.32
N PRO A 8 -1.97 -1.75 -8.56
CA PRO A 8 -2.53 -1.83 -9.90
C PRO A 8 -2.69 -0.45 -10.54
N ARG A 9 -2.45 -0.35 -11.83
CA ARG A 9 -2.64 0.90 -12.59
C ARG A 9 -4.10 1.32 -12.67
N GLY A 10 -4.31 2.62 -12.64
CA GLY A 10 -5.63 3.22 -12.85
C GLY A 10 -6.09 3.19 -14.31
N PRO A 11 -7.39 3.40 -14.56
CA PRO A 11 -7.95 3.43 -15.92
C PRO A 11 -7.37 4.55 -16.79
N LEU A 12 -6.86 5.63 -16.19
CA LEU A 12 -6.25 6.76 -16.89
C LEU A 12 -4.90 6.42 -17.56
N TYR A 13 -4.26 5.32 -17.15
CA TYR A 13 -2.96 4.88 -17.67
C TYR A 13 -3.06 3.81 -18.75
N LYS A 14 -4.21 3.69 -19.42
CA LYS A 14 -4.40 2.69 -20.49
C LYS A 14 -3.50 2.90 -21.70
N ASN A 15 -3.14 4.13 -22.02
CA ASN A 15 -2.31 4.44 -23.18
C ASN A 15 -0.83 4.42 -22.80
N LYS A 16 -0.14 3.38 -23.22
CA LYS A 16 1.32 3.24 -23.04
C LYS A 16 2.14 4.09 -24.04
N THR A 17 1.49 4.81 -24.94
CA THR A 17 2.13 5.62 -26.00
C THR A 17 1.75 7.10 -25.88
N GLY A 18 2.72 7.99 -26.08
CA GLY A 18 2.53 9.44 -26.08
C GLY A 18 3.37 10.18 -25.06
N SER A 19 3.48 11.52 -25.25
CA SER A 19 4.31 12.43 -24.46
C SER A 19 3.92 12.50 -22.98
N PHE A 20 2.69 12.17 -22.63
CA PHE A 20 2.14 12.25 -21.27
C PHE A 20 2.38 11.01 -20.39
N LYS A 21 2.98 9.97 -20.94
CA LYS A 21 3.17 8.69 -20.24
C LYS A 21 3.99 8.78 -18.95
N LYS A 22 4.93 9.72 -18.88
CA LYS A 22 5.84 9.89 -17.73
C LYS A 22 5.56 11.15 -16.89
N SER A 23 4.77 12.10 -17.38
CA SER A 23 4.70 13.44 -16.80
C SER A 23 3.86 13.54 -15.53
N LEU A 24 3.07 12.53 -15.16
CA LEU A 24 2.16 12.59 -14.01
C LEU A 24 2.27 11.37 -13.08
N MET A 25 3.34 10.58 -13.19
CA MET A 25 3.55 9.42 -12.33
C MET A 25 4.27 9.84 -11.05
N TYR A 26 3.55 9.85 -9.94
CA TYR A 26 4.11 10.03 -8.61
C TYR A 26 4.44 8.68 -8.00
N ALA A 27 5.57 8.63 -7.30
CA ALA A 27 6.00 7.43 -6.60
C ALA A 27 4.99 7.02 -5.50
N PRO A 28 4.64 5.74 -5.39
CA PRO A 28 3.66 5.26 -4.42
C PRO A 28 4.26 5.22 -3.01
N LEU A 29 4.09 6.30 -2.24
CA LEU A 29 4.59 6.39 -0.86
C LEU A 29 4.04 5.26 0.02
N THR A 30 2.81 4.81 -0.23
CA THR A 30 2.22 3.67 0.48
C THR A 30 3.07 2.40 0.38
N LEU A 31 3.53 2.03 -0.82
CA LEU A 31 4.33 0.80 -1.00
C LEU A 31 5.69 0.91 -0.32
N THR A 32 6.35 2.07 -0.41
CA THR A 32 7.65 2.30 0.23
C THR A 32 7.56 2.37 1.74
N THR A 33 6.44 2.88 2.28
CA THR A 33 6.15 2.86 3.71
C THR A 33 5.90 1.43 4.20
N LEU A 34 5.07 0.64 3.50
CA LEU A 34 4.84 -0.76 3.84
C LEU A 34 6.13 -1.58 3.80
N ALA A 35 7.02 -1.31 2.83
CA ALA A 35 8.33 -1.96 2.77
C ALA A 35 9.20 -1.64 3.99
N ALA A 36 9.18 -0.38 4.45
CA ALA A 36 9.91 0.05 5.64
C ALA A 36 9.37 -0.56 6.95
N LEU A 37 8.09 -0.91 6.98
CA LEU A 37 7.39 -1.49 8.14
C LEU A 37 7.52 -3.02 8.23
N VAL A 38 8.18 -3.67 7.28
CA VAL A 38 8.40 -5.13 7.36
C VAL A 38 9.34 -5.43 8.52
N PRO A 39 8.93 -6.29 9.48
CA PRO A 39 9.75 -6.62 10.64
C PRO A 39 11.10 -7.24 10.25
N PRO A 40 12.23 -6.71 10.74
CA PRO A 40 13.56 -7.21 10.38
C PRO A 40 13.78 -8.68 10.73
N GLU A 41 13.17 -9.16 11.81
CA GLU A 41 13.26 -10.54 12.28
C GLU A 41 12.67 -11.57 11.29
N LEU A 42 11.87 -11.12 10.34
CA LEU A 42 11.30 -11.99 9.30
C LEU A 42 12.31 -12.31 8.19
N ASN A 43 13.39 -11.57 8.08
CA ASN A 43 14.39 -11.69 7.01
C ASN A 43 13.73 -11.83 5.62
N ALA A 44 12.74 -10.97 5.34
CA ALA A 44 11.95 -11.03 4.13
C ALA A 44 12.65 -10.31 2.97
N GLU A 45 12.69 -10.96 1.81
CA GLU A 45 12.95 -10.30 0.53
C GLU A 45 11.69 -9.52 0.13
N ILE A 46 11.84 -8.24 -0.18
CA ILE A 46 10.71 -7.37 -0.54
C ILE A 46 10.88 -6.92 -1.98
N GLU A 47 9.82 -6.99 -2.76
CA GLU A 47 9.75 -6.46 -4.11
C GLU A 47 8.57 -5.49 -4.21
N ILE A 48 8.79 -4.29 -4.77
CA ILE A 48 7.75 -3.30 -5.03
C ILE A 48 7.44 -3.30 -6.52
N ILE A 49 6.16 -3.50 -6.87
CA ILE A 49 5.67 -3.47 -8.24
C ILE A 49 4.56 -2.43 -8.37
N ASP A 50 4.85 -1.34 -9.06
CA ASP A 50 3.86 -0.36 -9.47
C ASP A 50 3.52 -0.59 -10.96
N GLU A 51 2.31 -1.09 -11.21
CA GLU A 51 1.85 -1.33 -12.58
C GLU A 51 1.71 -0.03 -13.41
N GLY A 52 1.77 1.13 -12.80
CA GLY A 52 1.86 2.40 -13.51
C GLY A 52 3.15 2.55 -14.30
N VAL A 53 4.25 1.96 -13.85
CA VAL A 53 5.58 2.11 -14.45
C VAL A 53 6.15 0.82 -15.05
N GLU A 54 5.65 -0.35 -14.64
CA GLU A 54 6.08 -1.65 -15.13
C GLU A 54 4.93 -2.64 -15.30
N ASP A 55 5.11 -3.63 -16.16
CA ASP A 55 4.12 -4.71 -16.28
C ASP A 55 4.33 -5.75 -15.16
N ILE A 56 3.23 -6.27 -14.63
CA ILE A 56 3.24 -7.31 -13.61
C ILE A 56 3.37 -8.67 -14.31
N ASP A 57 4.41 -9.43 -13.98
CA ASP A 57 4.53 -10.82 -14.39
C ASP A 57 3.52 -11.68 -13.61
N PRO A 58 2.52 -12.29 -14.28
CA PRO A 58 1.55 -13.15 -13.61
C PRO A 58 2.18 -14.45 -13.06
N ASN A 59 3.38 -14.81 -13.50
CA ASN A 59 4.11 -16.01 -13.07
C ASN A 59 5.14 -15.72 -11.96
N LEU A 60 5.19 -14.49 -11.48
CA LEU A 60 6.07 -14.07 -10.40
C LEU A 60 6.01 -15.05 -9.21
N LYS A 61 7.19 -15.49 -8.75
CA LYS A 61 7.33 -16.38 -7.59
C LYS A 61 7.44 -15.54 -6.33
N THR A 62 6.54 -15.78 -5.39
CA THR A 62 6.52 -15.08 -4.08
C THR A 62 5.76 -15.93 -3.08
N ASP A 63 5.99 -15.69 -1.79
CA ASP A 63 5.27 -16.34 -0.70
C ASP A 63 4.00 -15.58 -0.30
N LEU A 64 3.97 -14.25 -0.54
CA LEU A 64 2.85 -13.38 -0.20
C LEU A 64 2.76 -12.22 -1.19
N VAL A 65 1.54 -11.86 -1.60
CA VAL A 65 1.27 -10.63 -2.36
C VAL A 65 0.39 -9.69 -1.54
N ALA A 66 0.83 -8.44 -1.39
CA ALA A 66 0.02 -7.39 -0.78
C ALA A 66 -0.35 -6.33 -1.84
N ILE A 67 -1.64 -6.14 -2.05
CA ILE A 67 -2.19 -5.24 -3.08
C ILE A 67 -2.85 -4.03 -2.40
N THR A 68 -2.39 -2.82 -2.71
CA THR A 68 -3.11 -1.60 -2.33
C THR A 68 -4.00 -1.14 -3.48
N ALA A 69 -5.26 -0.77 -3.18
CA ALA A 69 -6.20 -0.34 -4.19
C ALA A 69 -7.05 0.86 -3.75
N ILE A 70 -7.30 1.75 -4.70
CA ILE A 70 -8.40 2.71 -4.65
C ILE A 70 -9.60 2.12 -5.40
N THR A 71 -10.80 2.67 -5.24
CA THR A 71 -12.02 2.15 -5.91
C THR A 71 -11.86 2.08 -7.42
N GLY A 72 -11.21 3.07 -8.05
CA GLY A 72 -10.96 3.07 -9.48
C GLY A 72 -10.04 1.96 -9.99
N THR A 73 -9.27 1.30 -9.11
CA THR A 73 -8.37 0.19 -9.47
C THR A 73 -8.82 -1.16 -8.91
N SER A 74 -9.91 -1.22 -8.13
CA SER A 74 -10.35 -2.42 -7.40
C SER A 74 -10.58 -3.62 -8.32
N ARG A 75 -11.30 -3.45 -9.43
CA ARG A 75 -11.56 -4.54 -10.40
C ARG A 75 -10.26 -5.13 -10.96
N ARG A 76 -9.23 -4.31 -11.12
CA ARG A 76 -7.92 -4.78 -11.58
C ARG A 76 -7.16 -5.50 -10.47
N ALA A 77 -7.25 -4.97 -9.24
CA ALA A 77 -6.70 -5.61 -8.05
C ALA A 77 -7.30 -7.02 -7.85
N TYR A 78 -8.61 -7.17 -7.97
CA TYR A 78 -9.29 -8.47 -7.85
C TYR A 78 -8.81 -9.48 -8.89
N LYS A 79 -8.63 -9.06 -10.17
CA LYS A 79 -8.08 -9.93 -11.22
C LYS A 79 -6.66 -10.42 -10.91
N PHE A 80 -5.82 -9.59 -10.28
CA PHE A 80 -4.51 -10.04 -9.82
C PHE A 80 -4.62 -10.98 -8.63
N ALA A 81 -5.46 -10.62 -7.65
CA ALA A 81 -5.72 -11.45 -6.48
C ALA A 81 -6.17 -12.86 -6.87
N GLU A 82 -7.15 -12.98 -7.78
CA GLU A 82 -7.63 -14.26 -8.31
C GLU A 82 -6.51 -15.08 -8.95
N LYS A 83 -5.65 -14.45 -9.77
CA LYS A 83 -4.54 -15.14 -10.43
C LYS A 83 -3.49 -15.68 -9.44
N PHE A 84 -3.15 -14.91 -8.41
CA PHE A 84 -2.19 -15.36 -7.39
C PHE A 84 -2.79 -16.44 -6.50
N ARG A 85 -4.04 -16.27 -6.05
CA ARG A 85 -4.76 -17.26 -5.24
C ARG A 85 -4.97 -18.58 -5.98
N ALA A 86 -5.28 -18.55 -7.28
CA ALA A 86 -5.37 -19.75 -8.12
C ALA A 86 -4.06 -20.55 -8.18
N ARG A 87 -2.92 -19.91 -7.87
CA ARG A 87 -1.59 -20.54 -7.77
C ARG A 87 -1.22 -20.92 -6.35
N GLY A 88 -2.14 -20.78 -5.40
CA GLY A 88 -1.89 -21.06 -3.98
C GLY A 88 -1.06 -19.99 -3.27
N ILE A 89 -0.91 -18.79 -3.87
CA ILE A 89 -0.18 -17.67 -3.26
C ILE A 89 -1.18 -16.81 -2.49
N PRO A 90 -1.04 -16.67 -1.16
CA PRO A 90 -1.89 -15.83 -0.35
C PRO A 90 -1.84 -14.36 -0.76
N VAL A 91 -3.00 -13.71 -0.75
CA VAL A 91 -3.16 -12.31 -1.12
C VAL A 91 -3.74 -11.51 0.05
N VAL A 92 -3.04 -10.43 0.39
CA VAL A 92 -3.51 -9.40 1.31
C VAL A 92 -3.99 -8.20 0.51
N MET A 93 -5.13 -7.62 0.85
CA MET A 93 -5.58 -6.37 0.24
C MET A 93 -5.78 -5.28 1.28
N GLY A 94 -5.36 -4.07 0.91
CA GLY A 94 -5.49 -2.86 1.73
C GLY A 94 -5.74 -1.61 0.88
N GLY A 95 -5.63 -0.45 1.51
CA GLY A 95 -5.87 0.85 0.90
C GLY A 95 -7.31 1.34 1.10
N VAL A 96 -7.63 2.50 0.48
CA VAL A 96 -8.91 3.16 0.72
C VAL A 96 -10.11 2.32 0.31
N HIS A 97 -10.01 1.54 -0.77
CA HIS A 97 -11.11 0.69 -1.19
C HIS A 97 -11.41 -0.42 -0.18
N ALA A 98 -10.38 -1.10 0.31
CA ALA A 98 -10.52 -2.12 1.36
C ALA A 98 -11.05 -1.55 2.69
N THR A 99 -10.75 -0.29 2.98
CA THR A 99 -11.28 0.42 4.15
C THR A 99 -12.77 0.72 4.04
N LEU A 100 -13.25 1.05 2.83
CA LEU A 100 -14.64 1.41 2.59
C LEU A 100 -15.58 0.20 2.48
N VAL A 101 -15.12 -0.87 1.85
CA VAL A 101 -15.92 -2.06 1.53
C VAL A 101 -15.17 -3.36 1.88
N PRO A 102 -14.78 -3.54 3.15
CA PRO A 102 -13.91 -4.63 3.56
C PRO A 102 -14.50 -6.02 3.29
N ASN A 103 -15.81 -6.18 3.39
CA ASN A 103 -16.48 -7.46 3.15
C ASN A 103 -16.44 -7.87 1.68
N GLU A 104 -16.62 -6.93 0.74
CA GLU A 104 -16.46 -7.19 -0.70
C GLU A 104 -15.00 -7.60 -0.99
N VAL A 105 -14.03 -6.86 -0.46
CA VAL A 105 -12.60 -7.16 -0.67
C VAL A 105 -12.23 -8.53 -0.10
N ALA A 106 -12.86 -8.94 1.02
CA ALA A 106 -12.61 -10.23 1.64
C ALA A 106 -13.00 -11.44 0.78
N GLU A 107 -13.88 -11.29 -0.20
CA GLU A 107 -14.19 -12.35 -1.17
C GLU A 107 -13.00 -12.62 -2.10
N HIS A 108 -12.19 -11.61 -2.37
CA HIS A 108 -11.06 -11.65 -3.31
C HIS A 108 -9.69 -11.81 -2.64
N ALA A 109 -9.56 -11.63 -1.33
CA ALA A 109 -8.29 -11.67 -0.60
C ALA A 109 -8.31 -12.69 0.54
N ASP A 110 -7.15 -13.16 0.96
CA ASP A 110 -7.02 -14.07 2.11
C ASP A 110 -7.00 -13.28 3.43
N ALA A 111 -6.47 -12.05 3.39
CA ALA A 111 -6.59 -11.09 4.49
C ALA A 111 -6.85 -9.68 3.99
N VAL A 112 -7.54 -8.88 4.80
CA VAL A 112 -7.90 -7.48 4.51
C VAL A 112 -7.39 -6.56 5.61
N VAL A 113 -6.63 -5.53 5.21
CA VAL A 113 -6.19 -4.46 6.12
C VAL A 113 -7.14 -3.27 5.97
N VAL A 114 -7.83 -2.92 7.05
CA VAL A 114 -8.85 -1.89 7.11
C VAL A 114 -8.31 -0.67 7.86
N GLY A 115 -8.30 0.47 7.22
CA GLY A 115 -7.72 1.71 7.75
C GLY A 115 -6.23 1.84 7.46
N TYR A 116 -5.51 2.53 8.32
CA TYR A 116 -4.06 2.69 8.23
C TYR A 116 -3.32 1.43 8.67
N ALA A 117 -2.22 1.12 8.01
CA ALA A 117 -1.57 -0.20 8.08
C ALA A 117 -0.38 -0.28 9.05
N GLU A 118 0.06 0.83 9.63
CA GLU A 118 1.33 0.96 10.33
C GLU A 118 1.51 -0.07 11.48
N GLU A 119 0.45 -0.31 12.24
CA GLU A 119 0.47 -1.30 13.32
C GLU A 119 0.06 -2.71 12.83
N ASN A 120 -0.89 -2.75 11.91
CA ASN A 120 -1.51 -3.98 11.44
C ASN A 120 -0.64 -4.76 10.46
N TRP A 121 0.11 -4.06 9.60
CA TRP A 121 0.93 -4.72 8.59
C TRP A 121 2.07 -5.54 9.21
N PRO A 122 2.87 -5.02 10.15
CA PRO A 122 3.87 -5.82 10.85
C PRO A 122 3.27 -7.03 11.58
N GLN A 123 2.12 -6.85 12.22
CA GLN A 123 1.44 -7.95 12.93
C GLN A 123 0.93 -9.02 11.96
N LEU A 124 0.31 -8.61 10.85
CA LEU A 124 -0.15 -9.52 9.79
C LEU A 124 0.99 -10.39 9.26
N LEU A 125 2.16 -9.80 9.03
CA LEU A 125 3.33 -10.53 8.54
C LEU A 125 3.85 -11.56 9.55
N ARG A 126 3.82 -11.24 10.85
CA ARG A 126 4.15 -12.20 11.92
C ARG A 126 3.14 -13.35 11.96
N ASP A 127 1.84 -13.01 11.91
CA ASP A 127 0.76 -13.99 11.88
C ASP A 127 0.86 -14.88 10.63
N PHE A 128 1.18 -14.31 9.46
CA PHE A 128 1.39 -15.05 8.23
C PHE A 128 2.53 -16.07 8.39
N LYS A 129 3.68 -15.64 8.91
CA LYS A 129 4.83 -16.53 9.14
C LYS A 129 4.51 -17.63 10.14
N ALA A 130 3.68 -17.35 11.13
CA ALA A 130 3.22 -18.32 12.13
C ALA A 130 2.08 -19.24 11.63
N GLY A 131 1.53 -19.01 10.43
CA GLY A 131 0.38 -19.76 9.93
C GLY A 131 -0.96 -19.41 10.62
N THR A 132 -1.04 -18.26 11.27
CA THR A 132 -2.19 -17.77 12.06
C THR A 132 -2.81 -16.50 11.50
N MET A 133 -2.61 -16.22 10.20
CA MET A 133 -3.11 -15.02 9.54
C MET A 133 -4.63 -14.92 9.67
N LYS A 134 -5.10 -13.75 10.14
CA LYS A 134 -6.53 -13.45 10.31
C LYS A 134 -7.13 -12.91 9.03
N LYS A 135 -8.44 -13.01 8.89
CA LYS A 135 -9.18 -12.48 7.75
C LYS A 135 -9.19 -10.94 7.71
N PHE A 136 -9.27 -10.30 8.86
CA PHE A 136 -9.34 -8.83 8.98
C PHE A 136 -8.33 -8.32 10.00
N TYR A 137 -7.69 -7.19 9.64
CA TYR A 137 -6.80 -6.41 10.50
C TYR A 137 -7.31 -4.96 10.49
N TYR A 138 -7.87 -4.53 11.59
CA TYR A 138 -8.47 -3.19 11.73
C TYR A 138 -7.48 -2.22 12.36
N GLN A 139 -7.46 -0.99 11.85
CA GLN A 139 -6.69 0.10 12.44
C GLN A 139 -7.01 0.27 13.93
N SER A 140 -5.97 0.47 14.73
CA SER A 140 -6.12 0.84 16.13
C SER A 140 -6.85 2.19 16.28
N PRO A 141 -7.75 2.34 17.25
CA PRO A 141 -8.34 3.64 17.57
C PRO A 141 -7.31 4.68 18.04
N ASN A 142 -6.17 4.23 18.56
CA ASN A 142 -5.06 5.06 19.06
C ASN A 142 -3.93 5.20 18.03
N HIS A 143 -4.25 5.12 16.74
CA HIS A 143 -3.27 5.27 15.66
C HIS A 143 -2.43 6.54 15.80
N SER A 144 -1.13 6.41 15.62
CA SER A 144 -0.15 7.50 15.66
C SER A 144 0.79 7.43 14.46
N LEU A 145 1.27 8.58 14.00
CA LEU A 145 2.31 8.68 12.97
C LEU A 145 3.71 8.92 13.57
N ALA A 146 3.86 8.92 14.89
CA ALA A 146 5.16 9.03 15.54
C ALA A 146 5.96 7.73 15.42
N ASN A 147 7.29 7.87 15.39
CA ASN A 147 8.25 6.77 15.30
C ASN A 147 8.12 5.91 14.01
N MET A 148 7.67 6.53 12.93
CA MET A 148 7.57 5.85 11.64
C MET A 148 8.95 5.71 11.00
N PRO A 149 9.31 4.53 10.46
CA PRO A 149 10.54 4.38 9.70
C PRO A 149 10.49 5.23 8.43
N PHE A 150 11.66 5.62 7.92
CA PHE A 150 11.73 6.31 6.64
C PHE A 150 11.30 5.39 5.51
N ALA A 151 10.48 5.91 4.61
CA ALA A 151 9.98 5.14 3.47
C ALA A 151 11.13 4.65 2.56
N ARG A 152 11.09 3.38 2.14
CA ARG A 152 12.11 2.71 1.32
C ARG A 152 12.03 3.15 -0.15
N ARG A 153 12.29 4.43 -0.40
CA ARG A 153 12.32 5.03 -1.75
C ARG A 153 13.41 4.46 -2.63
N ASP A 154 14.46 3.92 -2.01
CA ASP A 154 15.57 3.19 -2.65
C ASP A 154 15.11 1.97 -3.45
N MET A 155 13.96 1.38 -3.10
CA MET A 155 13.38 0.22 -3.79
C MET A 155 12.58 0.56 -5.06
N LEU A 156 12.38 1.85 -5.36
CA LEU A 156 11.62 2.28 -6.53
C LEU A 156 12.49 2.36 -7.79
N LYS A 157 11.90 2.05 -8.94
CA LYS A 157 12.50 2.27 -10.26
C LYS A 157 12.48 3.76 -10.63
N ARG A 158 13.56 4.49 -10.30
CA ARG A 158 13.65 5.96 -10.43
C ARG A 158 13.17 6.51 -11.79
N ASN A 159 13.46 5.80 -12.89
CA ASN A 159 13.12 6.25 -14.25
C ASN A 159 11.61 6.15 -14.58
N GLY A 160 10.79 5.62 -13.70
CA GLY A 160 9.34 5.48 -13.88
C GLY A 160 8.53 6.68 -13.43
N TYR A 161 9.08 7.55 -12.59
CA TYR A 161 8.35 8.60 -11.87
C TYR A 161 8.85 9.99 -12.20
N THR A 162 7.95 10.98 -12.07
CA THR A 162 8.30 12.40 -12.12
C THR A 162 9.18 12.77 -10.93
N THR A 163 8.84 12.26 -9.75
CA THR A 163 9.65 12.38 -8.53
C THR A 163 9.41 11.17 -7.63
N ILE A 164 10.45 10.79 -6.88
CA ILE A 164 10.36 9.81 -5.80
C ILE A 164 10.40 10.49 -4.42
N TRP A 165 10.59 11.81 -4.39
CA TRP A 165 10.81 12.62 -3.19
C TRP A 165 9.50 13.15 -2.63
N SER A 166 8.56 12.25 -2.33
CA SER A 166 7.34 12.58 -1.60
C SER A 166 7.50 12.27 -0.12
N ILE A 167 6.95 13.14 0.74
CA ILE A 167 6.92 12.97 2.19
C ILE A 167 5.51 13.21 2.70
N GLU A 168 5.13 12.52 3.75
CA GLU A 168 3.88 12.71 4.44
C GLU A 168 4.13 13.26 5.84
N ALA A 169 3.76 14.53 6.05
CA ALA A 169 3.87 15.19 7.36
C ALA A 169 2.59 15.05 8.20
N ALA A 170 1.46 14.87 7.54
CA ALA A 170 0.17 14.70 8.19
C ALA A 170 -0.75 13.82 7.34
N ARG A 171 -1.72 13.16 7.98
CA ARG A 171 -2.68 12.27 7.35
C ARG A 171 -4.09 12.51 7.90
N GLY A 172 -5.10 12.38 7.02
CA GLY A 172 -6.49 12.66 7.36
C GLY A 172 -6.90 14.10 7.07
N CYS A 173 -8.10 14.48 7.49
CA CYS A 173 -8.65 15.82 7.27
C CYS A 173 -9.78 16.14 8.25
N LEU A 174 -9.88 17.40 8.68
CA LEU A 174 -10.96 17.88 9.55
C LEU A 174 -12.19 18.33 8.76
N ASN A 175 -12.05 18.59 7.46
CA ASN A 175 -13.14 19.01 6.59
C ASN A 175 -14.12 17.87 6.28
N ASN A 176 -15.34 18.23 5.86
CA ASN A 176 -16.38 17.29 5.45
C ASN A 176 -16.88 17.65 4.04
N CYS A 177 -15.97 17.59 3.05
CA CYS A 177 -16.35 17.89 1.67
C CYS A 177 -17.14 16.71 1.09
N ASP A 178 -18.27 17.00 0.43
CA ASP A 178 -19.22 15.99 -0.08
C ASP A 178 -18.62 15.03 -1.13
N PHE A 179 -17.60 15.49 -1.84
CA PHE A 179 -16.89 14.69 -2.86
C PHE A 179 -15.71 13.89 -2.30
N CYS A 180 -15.34 14.11 -1.04
CA CYS A 180 -14.09 13.58 -0.48
C CYS A 180 -14.31 12.25 0.26
N VAL A 181 -13.51 11.25 -0.09
CA VAL A 181 -13.56 9.92 0.54
C VAL A 181 -12.96 9.88 1.95
N VAL A 182 -12.10 10.83 2.30
CA VAL A 182 -11.34 10.82 3.56
C VAL A 182 -12.24 10.75 4.81
N PRO A 183 -13.31 11.57 4.93
CA PRO A 183 -14.21 11.47 6.09
C PRO A 183 -14.93 10.12 6.19
N ALA A 184 -15.29 9.52 5.05
CA ALA A 184 -15.95 8.21 5.01
C ALA A 184 -15.03 7.06 5.41
N ALA A 185 -13.75 7.12 5.00
CA ALA A 185 -12.78 6.06 5.24
C ALA A 185 -12.14 6.12 6.64
N TRP A 186 -11.85 7.32 7.16
CA TRP A 186 -11.05 7.51 8.38
C TRP A 186 -11.68 8.49 9.40
N GLY A 187 -12.87 8.98 9.12
CA GLY A 187 -13.51 10.00 9.93
C GLY A 187 -12.85 11.38 9.78
N ARG A 188 -13.33 12.34 10.58
CA ARG A 188 -12.81 13.72 10.61
C ARG A 188 -11.70 13.85 11.65
N LYS A 189 -10.56 13.25 11.34
CA LYS A 189 -9.37 13.26 12.20
C LYS A 189 -8.16 13.73 11.41
N LEU A 190 -7.22 14.37 12.09
CA LEU A 190 -5.92 14.75 11.54
C LEU A 190 -4.83 14.14 12.43
N TYR A 191 -3.99 13.32 11.84
CA TYR A 191 -2.80 12.75 12.46
C TYR A 191 -1.58 13.49 11.92
N GLN A 192 -0.68 13.88 12.80
CA GLN A 192 0.53 14.63 12.44
C GLN A 192 1.77 13.84 12.88
N LYS A 193 2.80 13.83 12.03
CA LYS A 193 4.14 13.41 12.46
C LYS A 193 4.76 14.48 13.34
N PRO A 194 5.58 14.12 14.33
CA PRO A 194 6.47 15.06 15.00
C PRO A 194 7.31 15.83 13.99
N VAL A 195 7.44 17.15 14.20
CA VAL A 195 8.15 18.03 13.25
C VAL A 195 9.61 17.59 13.06
N GLU A 196 10.26 17.18 14.16
CA GLU A 196 11.62 16.67 14.15
C GLU A 196 11.79 15.42 13.29
N GLU A 197 10.80 14.52 13.26
CA GLU A 197 10.82 13.32 12.41
C GLU A 197 10.63 13.69 10.92
N VAL A 198 9.78 14.68 10.63
CA VAL A 198 9.61 15.19 9.26
C VAL A 198 10.91 15.81 8.76
N VAL A 199 11.57 16.64 9.60
CA VAL A 199 12.86 17.27 9.27
C VAL A 199 13.95 16.21 9.09
N ALA A 200 13.98 15.19 9.94
CA ALA A 200 14.94 14.10 9.83
C ALA A 200 14.74 13.30 8.53
N GLU A 201 13.50 13.01 8.14
CA GLU A 201 13.20 12.33 6.88
C GLU A 201 13.61 13.17 5.66
N ILE A 202 13.37 14.50 5.66
CA ILE A 202 13.82 15.42 4.60
C ILE A 202 15.34 15.40 4.46
N LYS A 203 16.07 15.41 5.57
CA LYS A 203 17.54 15.36 5.55
C LYS A 203 18.10 14.03 5.06
N HIS A 204 17.34 12.96 5.22
CA HIS A 204 17.70 11.62 4.76
C HIS A 204 17.47 11.42 3.25
N MET A 205 16.59 12.21 2.64
CA MET A 205 16.26 12.19 1.21
C MET A 205 17.35 12.81 0.33
#